data_ecd87d512d270b7f3726d4c6f9a5e2c3
#
_entry.id   ecd87d512d270b7f3726d4c6f9a5e2c3
#
_cell.length_a   1.000
_cell.length_b   1.000
_cell.length_c   1.000
_cell.angle_alpha   90.00
_cell.angle_beta   90.00
_cell.angle_gamma   90.00
#
_symmetry.space_group_name_H-M   'P 1'
#
loop_
_entity.id
_entity.type
_entity.pdbx_description
1 polymer ?
#
loop_
_entity_poly.entity_id
_entity_poly.type
_entity_poly.pdbx_seq_one_letter_code
_entity_poly.pdbx_strand_id
1 'polypeptide(L)'
;MVCIIMENLSPSETSFWTRLRTAFACFTRALGSPDFCRQVAALLRPAQLQAKPKPAALPPERVHASGLAALAMLQREGRLIDFLKEDMAAFSDAEIGAAARVVHAGCRKVFTQYFDIEPALKEAEGAAIQVPAGFDAQRIRLTGNVAGQPPFRGTLKHHGWVAAAVRLPGVSETLDPRVLAAAEVEL
;
A
#
# COMPACT_ATOMS: atom_id res chain seq x y z
N MET A 1 -47.12 -1.32 -3.74
CA MET A 1 -46.27 -2.51 -3.78
C MET A 1 -46.18 -2.96 -5.22
N VAL A 2 -45.25 -2.39 -6.00
CA VAL A 2 -44.90 -2.86 -7.36
C VAL A 2 -43.38 -2.87 -7.44
N CYS A 3 -42.84 -4.06 -7.30
CA CYS A 3 -41.44 -4.37 -7.46
C CYS A 3 -41.17 -4.47 -8.97
N ILE A 4 -40.49 -3.50 -9.58
CA ILE A 4 -40.07 -3.60 -10.97
C ILE A 4 -38.62 -4.12 -10.93
N ILE A 5 -38.51 -5.34 -11.39
CA ILE A 5 -37.25 -6.05 -11.70
C ILE A 5 -36.53 -5.22 -12.76
N MET A 6 -35.40 -4.61 -12.38
CA MET A 6 -34.46 -4.05 -13.34
C MET A 6 -33.55 -5.18 -13.83
N GLU A 7 -33.94 -5.81 -14.93
CA GLU A 7 -33.04 -6.67 -15.70
C GLU A 7 -31.90 -5.81 -16.27
N ASN A 8 -30.66 -6.26 -16.00
CA ASN A 8 -29.43 -5.72 -16.56
C ASN A 8 -29.41 -5.94 -18.09
N LEU A 9 -29.89 -4.96 -18.85
CA LEU A 9 -29.71 -4.93 -20.31
C LEU A 9 -28.31 -4.40 -20.62
N SER A 10 -27.50 -5.24 -21.24
CA SER A 10 -26.20 -4.86 -21.78
C SER A 10 -26.35 -3.75 -22.86
N PRO A 11 -25.42 -2.79 -22.97
CA PRO A 11 -25.58 -1.60 -23.84
C PRO A 11 -25.65 -1.87 -25.34
N SER A 12 -25.51 -3.11 -25.78
CA SER A 12 -25.35 -3.47 -27.22
C SER A 12 -26.62 -3.95 -27.92
N GLU A 13 -27.78 -4.09 -27.22
CA GLU A 13 -28.96 -4.78 -27.80
C GLU A 13 -30.20 -3.92 -28.05
N THR A 14 -30.16 -2.61 -27.92
CA THR A 14 -31.35 -1.80 -28.24
C THR A 14 -31.38 -1.48 -29.73
N SER A 15 -32.32 -2.14 -30.45
CA SER A 15 -32.65 -1.86 -31.85
C SER A 15 -32.91 -0.36 -32.06
N PHE A 16 -32.50 0.16 -33.23
CA PHE A 16 -32.79 1.55 -33.62
C PHE A 16 -34.27 1.93 -33.43
N TRP A 17 -35.20 1.06 -33.80
CA TRP A 17 -36.60 1.28 -33.63
C TRP A 17 -37.06 1.36 -32.16
N THR A 18 -36.47 0.57 -31.28
CA THR A 18 -36.74 0.64 -29.84
C THR A 18 -36.26 1.97 -29.26
N ARG A 19 -35.07 2.42 -29.65
CA ARG A 19 -34.52 3.72 -29.24
C ARG A 19 -35.36 4.89 -29.73
N LEU A 20 -35.83 4.84 -30.99
CA LEU A 20 -36.68 5.87 -31.58
C LEU A 20 -38.04 5.96 -30.86
N ARG A 21 -38.69 4.82 -30.61
CA ARG A 21 -39.97 4.75 -29.87
C ARG A 21 -39.83 5.30 -28.44
N THR A 22 -38.72 4.91 -27.74
CA THR A 22 -38.46 5.41 -26.38
C THR A 22 -38.23 6.92 -26.39
N ALA A 23 -37.42 7.43 -27.33
CA ALA A 23 -37.19 8.87 -27.47
C ALA A 23 -38.48 9.66 -27.69
N PHE A 24 -39.36 9.18 -28.60
CA PHE A 24 -40.65 9.82 -28.87
C PHE A 24 -41.58 9.77 -27.67
N ALA A 25 -41.62 8.63 -26.96
CA ALA A 25 -42.44 8.49 -25.75
C ALA A 25 -41.93 9.42 -24.62
N CYS A 26 -40.61 9.54 -24.44
CA CYS A 26 -40.02 10.48 -23.50
C CYS A 26 -40.34 11.94 -23.87
N PHE A 27 -40.25 12.27 -25.16
CA PHE A 27 -40.57 13.63 -25.66
C PHE A 27 -42.03 14.03 -25.39
N THR A 28 -42.98 13.18 -25.77
CA THR A 28 -44.41 13.47 -25.52
C THR A 28 -44.74 13.56 -24.04
N ARG A 29 -44.13 12.71 -23.22
CA ARG A 29 -44.32 12.71 -21.76
C ARG A 29 -43.68 13.92 -21.09
N ALA A 30 -42.53 14.39 -21.60
CA ALA A 30 -41.89 15.60 -21.10
C ALA A 30 -42.68 16.87 -21.40
N LEU A 31 -43.39 16.92 -22.53
CA LEU A 31 -44.28 18.02 -22.87
C LEU A 31 -45.56 18.04 -22.01
N GLY A 32 -46.06 16.87 -21.62
CA GLY A 32 -47.32 16.75 -20.86
C GLY A 32 -47.16 16.76 -19.33
N SER A 33 -45.92 16.58 -18.81
CA SER A 33 -45.71 16.48 -17.36
C SER A 33 -44.45 17.27 -16.92
N PRO A 34 -44.62 18.37 -16.18
CA PRO A 34 -43.52 19.16 -15.66
C PRO A 34 -42.60 18.37 -14.71
N ASP A 35 -43.19 17.40 -13.98
CA ASP A 35 -42.40 16.56 -13.05
C ASP A 35 -41.49 15.58 -13.79
N PHE A 36 -42.00 14.98 -14.88
CA PHE A 36 -41.22 14.12 -15.73
C PHE A 36 -40.09 14.90 -16.43
N CYS A 37 -40.39 16.10 -16.90
CA CYS A 37 -39.37 17.00 -17.47
C CYS A 37 -38.23 17.31 -16.47
N ARG A 38 -38.56 17.57 -15.19
CA ARG A 38 -37.56 17.78 -14.12
C ARG A 38 -36.71 16.55 -13.88
N GLN A 39 -37.29 15.36 -13.87
CA GLN A 39 -36.55 14.11 -13.71
C GLN A 39 -35.57 13.86 -14.88
N VAL A 40 -36.04 14.06 -16.11
CA VAL A 40 -35.16 13.93 -17.29
C VAL A 40 -34.04 14.97 -17.29
N ALA A 41 -34.32 16.22 -16.93
CA ALA A 41 -33.33 17.28 -16.80
C ALA A 41 -32.29 16.97 -15.71
N ALA A 42 -32.69 16.29 -14.62
CA ALA A 42 -31.77 15.82 -13.58
C ALA A 42 -30.82 14.72 -14.10
N LEU A 43 -31.35 13.81 -14.94
CA LEU A 43 -30.54 12.74 -15.58
C LEU A 43 -29.60 13.30 -16.67
N LEU A 44 -30.04 14.36 -17.37
CA LEU A 44 -29.24 15.00 -18.42
C LEU A 44 -28.24 16.03 -17.88
N ARG A 45 -28.35 16.44 -16.61
CA ARG A 45 -27.26 17.17 -15.98
C ARG A 45 -26.04 16.27 -16.06
N PRO A 46 -24.91 16.73 -16.66
CA PRO A 46 -23.67 15.97 -16.58
C PRO A 46 -23.52 15.65 -15.10
N ALA A 47 -23.42 14.34 -14.77
CA ALA A 47 -23.06 13.95 -13.42
C ALA A 47 -21.80 14.77 -13.13
N GLN A 48 -21.97 15.85 -12.37
CA GLN A 48 -20.81 16.49 -11.77
C GLN A 48 -20.16 15.30 -11.10
N LEU A 49 -19.05 14.83 -11.67
CA LEU A 49 -18.19 13.86 -11.04
C LEU A 49 -18.11 14.36 -9.61
N GLN A 50 -18.90 13.77 -8.74
CA GLN A 50 -18.77 14.02 -7.32
C GLN A 50 -17.34 13.61 -7.09
N ALA A 51 -16.47 14.60 -7.05
CA ALA A 51 -15.06 14.38 -6.78
C ALA A 51 -15.09 13.52 -5.55
N LYS A 52 -14.71 12.26 -5.70
CA LYS A 52 -14.67 11.28 -4.60
C LYS A 52 -14.07 12.07 -3.44
N PRO A 53 -14.77 12.22 -2.31
CA PRO A 53 -14.34 13.15 -1.28
C PRO A 53 -12.86 12.85 -1.02
N LYS A 54 -12.03 13.86 -1.21
CA LYS A 54 -10.58 13.73 -0.98
C LYS A 54 -10.45 13.20 0.43
N PRO A 55 -9.79 12.04 0.65
CA PRO A 55 -9.66 11.50 1.98
C PRO A 55 -9.22 12.62 2.91
N ALA A 56 -9.90 12.80 4.03
CA ALA A 56 -9.51 13.80 5.01
C ALA A 56 -8.02 13.59 5.33
N ALA A 57 -7.24 14.66 5.31
CA ALA A 57 -5.83 14.56 5.68
C ALA A 57 -5.75 13.95 7.08
N LEU A 58 -4.94 12.88 7.23
CA LEU A 58 -4.73 12.30 8.54
C LEU A 58 -4.15 13.35 9.49
N PRO A 59 -4.53 13.34 10.77
CA PRO A 59 -3.88 14.16 11.79
C PRO A 59 -2.37 13.94 11.76
N PRO A 60 -1.53 14.96 11.99
CA PRO A 60 -0.07 14.87 11.88
C PRO A 60 0.54 13.69 12.65
N GLU A 61 -0.01 13.38 13.83
CA GLU A 61 0.40 12.26 14.67
C GLU A 61 0.11 10.88 14.03
N ARG A 62 -0.79 10.82 13.05
CA ARG A 62 -1.18 9.57 12.39
C ARG A 62 -0.58 9.36 11.00
N VAL A 63 0.10 10.37 10.47
CA VAL A 63 0.73 10.27 9.13
C VAL A 63 1.70 9.08 9.06
N HIS A 64 2.40 8.80 10.14
CA HIS A 64 3.41 7.73 10.22
C HIS A 64 2.97 6.53 11.08
N ALA A 65 1.68 6.42 11.39
CA ALA A 65 1.17 5.43 12.35
C ALA A 65 1.60 3.98 12.01
N SER A 66 1.57 3.58 10.74
CA SER A 66 1.98 2.22 10.33
C SER A 66 3.49 1.98 10.54
N GLY A 67 4.33 2.97 10.23
CA GLY A 67 5.77 2.88 10.48
C GLY A 67 6.09 2.83 11.97
N LEU A 68 5.42 3.67 12.78
CA LEU A 68 5.54 3.68 14.24
C LEU A 68 5.05 2.37 14.87
N ALA A 69 3.98 1.77 14.34
CA ALA A 69 3.50 0.48 14.78
C ALA A 69 4.53 -0.64 14.53
N ALA A 70 5.19 -0.65 13.36
CA ALA A 70 6.26 -1.59 13.07
C ALA A 70 7.44 -1.41 14.05
N LEU A 71 7.82 -0.17 14.33
CA LEU A 71 8.89 0.15 15.29
C LEU A 71 8.51 -0.28 16.73
N ALA A 72 7.25 -0.04 17.14
CA ALA A 72 6.74 -0.49 18.45
C ALA A 72 6.77 -2.01 18.59
N MET A 73 6.47 -2.76 17.51
CA MET A 73 6.59 -4.23 17.52
C MET A 73 8.04 -4.69 17.66
N LEU A 74 8.97 -4.06 16.95
CA LEU A 74 10.41 -4.35 17.07
C LEU A 74 10.94 -4.03 18.49
N GLN A 75 10.43 -2.96 19.11
CA GLN A 75 10.75 -2.65 20.50
C GLN A 75 10.18 -3.70 21.45
N ARG A 76 8.91 -4.07 21.29
CA ARG A 76 8.23 -5.02 22.18
C ARG A 76 8.86 -6.42 22.16
N GLU A 77 9.16 -6.93 20.98
CA GLU A 77 9.68 -8.28 20.80
C GLU A 77 11.21 -8.37 20.92
N GLY A 78 11.91 -7.33 20.45
CA GLY A 78 13.37 -7.34 20.31
C GLY A 78 14.09 -6.27 21.11
N ARG A 79 13.40 -5.37 21.82
CA ARG A 79 14.00 -4.23 22.52
C ARG A 79 14.95 -3.40 21.66
N LEU A 80 14.60 -3.28 20.37
CA LEU A 80 15.46 -2.67 19.37
C LEU A 80 15.84 -1.23 19.73
N ILE A 81 14.90 -0.43 20.21
CA ILE A 81 15.13 0.98 20.55
C ILE A 81 16.09 1.08 21.73
N ASP A 82 15.91 0.24 22.78
CA ASP A 82 16.79 0.23 23.93
C ASP A 82 18.21 -0.09 23.51
N PHE A 83 18.39 -1.15 22.69
CA PHE A 83 19.69 -1.56 22.17
C PHE A 83 20.37 -0.46 21.33
N LEU A 84 19.60 0.25 20.49
CA LEU A 84 20.15 1.33 19.65
C LEU A 84 20.44 2.62 20.43
N LYS A 85 19.81 2.81 21.59
CA LYS A 85 20.00 3.99 22.45
C LYS A 85 21.09 3.77 23.50
N GLU A 86 21.51 2.52 23.72
CA GLU A 86 22.56 2.18 24.68
C GLU A 86 23.94 2.66 24.19
N ASP A 87 24.76 3.17 25.09
CA ASP A 87 26.15 3.49 24.79
C ASP A 87 27.01 2.22 24.84
N MET A 88 27.43 1.75 23.69
CA MET A 88 28.21 0.52 23.53
C MET A 88 29.67 0.65 23.93
N ALA A 89 30.19 1.87 24.16
CA ALA A 89 31.64 2.11 24.39
C ALA A 89 32.15 1.45 25.69
N ALA A 90 31.27 1.20 26.66
CA ALA A 90 31.63 0.61 27.96
C ALA A 90 31.59 -0.94 27.98
N PHE A 91 31.08 -1.58 26.92
CA PHE A 91 30.84 -3.02 26.88
C PHE A 91 31.89 -3.75 26.04
N SER A 92 32.19 -4.97 26.44
CA SER A 92 33.06 -5.88 25.65
C SER A 92 32.31 -6.42 24.44
N ASP A 93 33.06 -6.84 23.40
CA ASP A 93 32.46 -7.48 22.20
C ASP A 93 31.64 -8.71 22.53
N ALA A 94 32.00 -9.45 23.57
CA ALA A 94 31.24 -10.62 24.03
C ALA A 94 29.86 -10.24 24.57
N GLU A 95 29.77 -9.17 25.38
CA GLU A 95 28.50 -8.66 25.94
C GLU A 95 27.63 -8.07 24.84
N ILE A 96 28.21 -7.25 23.94
CA ILE A 96 27.50 -6.72 22.77
C ILE A 96 26.98 -7.87 21.89
N GLY A 97 27.81 -8.88 21.64
CA GLY A 97 27.41 -10.06 20.87
C GLY A 97 26.28 -10.87 21.52
N ALA A 98 26.26 -10.99 22.83
CA ALA A 98 25.18 -11.64 23.55
C ALA A 98 23.86 -10.85 23.45
N ALA A 99 23.89 -9.54 23.71
CA ALA A 99 22.74 -8.64 23.58
C ALA A 99 22.23 -8.62 22.13
N ALA A 100 23.09 -8.53 21.14
CA ALA A 100 22.70 -8.53 19.72
C ALA A 100 21.97 -9.82 19.31
N ARG A 101 22.31 -10.99 19.85
CA ARG A 101 21.59 -12.24 19.59
C ARG A 101 20.16 -12.19 20.14
N VAL A 102 19.95 -11.61 21.30
CA VAL A 102 18.60 -11.45 21.91
C VAL A 102 17.75 -10.54 21.04
N VAL A 103 18.27 -9.35 20.71
CA VAL A 103 17.59 -8.38 19.84
C VAL A 103 17.26 -8.99 18.48
N HIS A 104 18.25 -9.67 17.86
CA HIS A 104 18.06 -10.34 16.59
C HIS A 104 16.93 -11.39 16.64
N ALA A 105 16.92 -12.23 17.68
CA ALA A 105 15.88 -13.26 17.83
C ALA A 105 14.47 -12.65 17.97
N GLY A 106 14.34 -11.58 18.76
CA GLY A 106 13.08 -10.86 18.93
C GLY A 106 12.64 -10.14 17.64
N CYS A 107 13.53 -9.38 17.01
CA CYS A 107 13.24 -8.70 15.75
C CYS A 107 12.87 -9.69 14.63
N ARG A 108 13.55 -10.83 14.55
CA ARG A 108 13.26 -11.89 13.57
C ARG A 108 11.84 -12.43 13.69
N LYS A 109 11.27 -12.54 14.91
CA LYS A 109 9.85 -12.91 15.08
C LYS A 109 8.93 -11.93 14.38
N VAL A 110 9.16 -10.62 14.54
CA VAL A 110 8.36 -9.58 13.90
C VAL A 110 8.46 -9.72 12.37
N PHE A 111 9.67 -9.88 11.83
CA PHE A 111 9.85 -10.06 10.40
C PHE A 111 9.10 -11.27 9.87
N THR A 112 9.28 -12.44 10.47
CA THR A 112 8.63 -13.68 10.00
C THR A 112 7.11 -13.68 10.18
N GLN A 113 6.59 -12.96 11.16
CA GLN A 113 5.16 -12.92 11.45
C GLN A 113 4.41 -11.92 10.56
N TYR A 114 5.00 -10.76 10.30
CA TYR A 114 4.29 -9.64 9.70
C TYR A 114 4.74 -9.28 8.28
N PHE A 115 5.92 -9.74 7.87
CA PHE A 115 6.48 -9.40 6.57
C PHE A 115 6.86 -10.67 5.80
N ASP A 116 6.51 -10.69 4.54
CA ASP A 116 6.98 -11.67 3.58
C ASP A 116 8.06 -11.00 2.73
N ILE A 117 9.32 -11.25 3.10
CA ILE A 117 10.47 -10.61 2.48
C ILE A 117 11.14 -11.60 1.54
N GLU A 118 11.25 -11.21 0.28
CA GLU A 118 11.87 -12.01 -0.77
C GLU A 118 13.05 -11.26 -1.41
N PRO A 119 14.02 -11.97 -2.02
CA PRO A 119 15.05 -11.31 -2.81
C PRO A 119 14.44 -10.64 -4.05
N ALA A 120 14.91 -9.43 -4.38
CA ALA A 120 14.47 -8.72 -5.59
C ALA A 120 14.92 -9.44 -6.86
N LEU A 121 16.11 -10.07 -6.82
CA LEU A 121 16.63 -10.97 -7.85
C LEU A 121 16.88 -12.35 -7.23
N LYS A 122 16.50 -13.42 -7.94
CA LYS A 122 16.56 -14.81 -7.43
C LYS A 122 17.95 -15.43 -7.57
N GLU A 123 18.80 -14.83 -8.38
CA GLU A 123 20.17 -15.27 -8.60
C GLU A 123 21.01 -15.10 -7.33
N ALA A 124 21.97 -16.00 -7.13
CA ALA A 124 22.89 -15.93 -6.00
C ALA A 124 23.85 -14.73 -6.13
N GLU A 125 24.22 -14.14 -5.01
CA GLU A 125 25.28 -13.14 -4.98
C GLU A 125 26.59 -13.71 -5.53
N GLY A 126 27.28 -12.92 -6.34
CA GLY A 126 28.46 -13.37 -7.11
C GLY A 126 28.15 -13.94 -8.49
N ALA A 127 26.89 -14.25 -8.80
CA ALA A 127 26.50 -14.75 -10.12
C ALA A 127 26.64 -13.66 -11.21
N ALA A 128 26.96 -14.11 -12.41
CA ALA A 128 26.91 -13.25 -13.60
C ALA A 128 25.44 -13.07 -14.03
N ILE A 129 25.03 -11.83 -14.16
CA ILE A 129 23.66 -11.47 -14.58
C ILE A 129 23.68 -10.56 -15.80
N GLN A 130 22.57 -10.57 -16.51
CA GLN A 130 22.32 -9.67 -17.63
C GLN A 130 21.08 -8.82 -17.32
N VAL A 131 21.26 -7.49 -17.32
CA VAL A 131 20.20 -6.53 -17.04
C VAL A 131 19.65 -6.03 -18.38
N PRO A 132 18.41 -6.35 -18.74
CA PRO A 132 17.82 -5.99 -20.02
C PRO A 132 17.55 -4.50 -20.16
N ALA A 133 17.27 -4.04 -21.37
CA ALA A 133 16.73 -2.70 -21.59
C ALA A 133 15.35 -2.58 -20.91
N GLY A 134 15.07 -1.40 -20.33
CA GLY A 134 13.81 -1.14 -19.64
C GLY A 134 13.67 -1.83 -18.27
N PHE A 135 14.76 -2.29 -17.66
CA PHE A 135 14.73 -2.81 -16.30
C PHE A 135 14.16 -1.79 -15.31
N ASP A 136 13.57 -2.29 -14.24
CA ASP A 136 13.04 -1.44 -13.17
C ASP A 136 14.18 -0.90 -12.29
N ALA A 137 14.46 0.39 -12.39
CA ALA A 137 15.50 1.07 -11.62
C ALA A 137 15.20 1.15 -10.11
N GLN A 138 13.99 0.87 -9.66
CA GLN A 138 13.67 0.74 -8.24
C GLN A 138 14.11 -0.62 -7.69
N ARG A 139 14.15 -1.64 -8.53
CA ARG A 139 14.54 -3.01 -8.16
C ARG A 139 16.00 -3.32 -8.42
N ILE A 140 16.60 -2.70 -9.46
CA ILE A 140 17.98 -2.97 -9.88
C ILE A 140 18.75 -1.64 -9.93
N ARG A 141 19.81 -1.56 -9.16
CA ARG A 141 20.73 -0.43 -9.18
C ARG A 141 22.05 -0.85 -9.82
N LEU A 142 22.39 -0.21 -10.94
CA LEU A 142 23.70 -0.41 -11.58
C LEU A 142 24.77 0.38 -10.82
N THR A 143 25.93 -0.23 -10.60
CA THR A 143 27.07 0.37 -9.90
C THR A 143 28.35 0.14 -10.70
N GLY A 144 29.39 0.96 -10.44
CA GLY A 144 30.68 0.91 -11.15
C GLY A 144 30.63 1.72 -12.46
N ASN A 145 31.46 1.34 -13.42
CA ASN A 145 31.55 2.02 -14.72
C ASN A 145 30.41 1.55 -15.63
N VAL A 146 29.28 2.23 -15.57
CA VAL A 146 28.10 1.95 -16.43
C VAL A 146 28.31 2.66 -17.77
N ALA A 147 28.86 1.95 -18.74
CA ALA A 147 29.11 2.47 -20.08
C ALA A 147 28.38 1.60 -21.14
N GLY A 148 28.03 2.21 -22.27
CA GLY A 148 27.39 1.52 -23.40
C GLY A 148 25.86 1.51 -23.32
N GLN A 149 25.27 0.62 -24.09
CA GLN A 149 23.83 0.44 -24.22
C GLN A 149 23.39 -0.91 -23.59
N PRO A 150 22.19 -1.02 -23.02
CA PRO A 150 21.68 -2.31 -22.56
C PRO A 150 21.59 -3.32 -23.72
N PRO A 151 21.65 -4.62 -23.43
CA PRO A 151 21.67 -5.24 -22.10
C PRO A 151 23.04 -5.11 -21.41
N PHE A 152 23.01 -4.70 -20.12
CA PHE A 152 24.23 -4.62 -19.33
C PHE A 152 24.59 -5.99 -18.76
N ARG A 153 25.90 -6.30 -18.72
CA ARG A 153 26.41 -7.53 -18.11
C ARG A 153 27.23 -7.18 -16.89
N GLY A 154 26.98 -7.88 -15.80
CA GLY A 154 27.68 -7.63 -14.54
C GLY A 154 27.58 -8.80 -13.58
N THR A 155 28.17 -8.61 -12.40
CA THR A 155 28.10 -9.57 -11.29
C THR A 155 27.13 -9.05 -10.25
N LEU A 156 26.19 -9.88 -9.81
CA LEU A 156 25.27 -9.55 -8.74
C LEU A 156 26.04 -9.38 -7.41
N LYS A 157 26.08 -8.18 -6.87
CA LYS A 157 26.75 -7.89 -5.60
C LYS A 157 25.83 -8.09 -4.40
N HIS A 158 24.55 -7.75 -4.56
CA HIS A 158 23.51 -7.92 -3.55
C HIS A 158 22.18 -8.14 -4.26
N HIS A 159 21.45 -9.18 -3.88
CA HIS A 159 20.19 -9.56 -4.53
C HIS A 159 19.02 -8.61 -4.23
N GLY A 160 19.19 -7.66 -3.30
CA GLY A 160 18.14 -6.75 -2.87
C GLY A 160 16.99 -7.44 -2.13
N TRP A 161 16.09 -6.65 -1.57
CA TRP A 161 14.93 -7.16 -0.82
C TRP A 161 13.66 -6.49 -1.27
N VAL A 162 12.58 -7.25 -1.34
CA VAL A 162 11.21 -6.79 -1.64
C VAL A 162 10.27 -7.36 -0.60
N ALA A 163 9.39 -6.54 -0.05
CA ALA A 163 8.28 -7.01 0.75
C ALA A 163 7.17 -7.50 -0.19
N ALA A 164 7.08 -8.81 -0.39
CA ALA A 164 6.04 -9.42 -1.22
C ALA A 164 4.66 -9.29 -0.56
N ALA A 165 4.61 -9.38 0.77
CA ALA A 165 3.40 -9.10 1.54
C ALA A 165 3.72 -8.45 2.89
N VAL A 166 2.79 -7.62 3.38
CA VAL A 166 2.85 -6.97 4.68
C VAL A 166 1.52 -7.20 5.41
N ARG A 167 1.59 -7.78 6.61
CA ARG A 167 0.42 -8.17 7.42
C ARG A 167 0.39 -7.44 8.77
N LEU A 168 0.72 -6.17 8.79
CA LEU A 168 0.69 -5.38 10.02
C LEU A 168 -0.74 -5.27 10.58
N PRO A 169 -0.93 -5.37 11.90
CA PRO A 169 -2.22 -5.11 12.51
C PRO A 169 -2.63 -3.65 12.32
N GLY A 170 -3.93 -3.41 12.25
CA GLY A 170 -4.46 -2.04 12.22
C GLY A 170 -4.05 -1.26 13.45
N VAL A 171 -3.69 0.00 13.28
CA VAL A 171 -3.37 0.90 14.39
C VAL A 171 -4.67 1.40 15.01
N SER A 172 -4.88 1.16 16.30
CA SER A 172 -6.06 1.64 17.04
C SER A 172 -6.20 3.16 16.93
N GLU A 173 -7.43 3.63 16.70
CA GLU A 173 -7.72 5.07 16.66
C GLU A 173 -7.65 5.74 18.03
N THR A 174 -7.77 4.97 19.10
CA THR A 174 -7.78 5.46 20.47
C THR A 174 -6.39 5.61 21.10
N LEU A 175 -5.37 5.00 20.48
CA LEU A 175 -4.00 5.05 21.00
C LEU A 175 -3.16 6.08 20.23
N ASP A 176 -2.29 6.78 20.95
CA ASP A 176 -1.29 7.64 20.34
C ASP A 176 -0.19 6.77 19.71
N PRO A 177 -0.04 6.74 18.38
CA PRO A 177 0.94 5.88 17.73
C PRO A 177 2.40 6.26 18.03
N ARG A 178 2.65 7.44 18.59
CA ARG A 178 3.98 7.90 18.98
C ARG A 178 4.49 7.24 20.27
N VAL A 179 3.60 6.66 21.08
CA VAL A 179 3.97 5.90 22.26
C VAL A 179 4.39 4.49 21.82
N LEU A 180 5.69 4.28 21.62
CA LEU A 180 6.27 3.01 21.15
C LEU A 180 6.37 1.96 22.25
N ALA A 181 6.62 2.40 23.48
CA ALA A 181 6.57 1.61 24.70
C ALA A 181 6.18 2.54 25.85
N ALA A 182 5.32 2.07 26.74
CA ALA A 182 4.98 2.82 27.96
C ALA A 182 6.14 2.77 28.97
N ALA A 183 6.26 3.82 29.79
CA ALA A 183 7.14 3.77 30.95
C ALA A 183 6.56 2.78 31.98
N GLU A 184 7.42 1.97 32.56
CA GLU A 184 7.07 1.03 33.65
C GLU A 184 7.47 1.64 35.00
N VAL A 185 6.54 1.65 35.94
CA VAL A 185 6.77 2.16 37.28
C VAL A 185 6.37 1.09 38.27
N GLU A 186 7.32 0.64 39.07
CA GLU A 186 7.09 -0.25 40.21
C GLU A 186 6.67 0.57 41.45
N LEU A 187 5.60 0.14 42.19
CA LEU A 187 5.04 0.80 43.35
C LEU A 187 5.33 0.00 44.61
#